data_1d842c004a65da3e724e22879df6ffaa
#
_entry.id   1d842c004a65da3e724e22879df6ffaa
#
_cell.length_a   1.000
_cell.length_b   1.000
_cell.length_c   1.000
_cell.angle_alpha   90.00
_cell.angle_beta   90.00
_cell.angle_gamma   90.00
#
_symmetry.space_group_name_H-M   'P 1'
#
loop_
_entity.id
_entity.type
_entity.pdbx_description
1 polymer ?
#
loop_
_entity_poly.entity_id
_entity_poly.type
_entity_poly.pdbx_seq_one_letter_code
_entity_poly.pdbx_strand_id
1 'polypeptide(L)'
;MERIRNSGNSEALLALAKRISDTMKQRSSQPLSMNLSPNTVVDRASPGVSRMKFPILRNYSSDGYYSLQEIMAEREKREAELVERERNKVEISSMKDLKKASVETRVIEVLPNCCNEVETTVLDLSRFVNLQEFRVRDNCFENVNEVKLIGMNELERVVIGMNCFTKQKNSGNNDPNRHFYLKDCERLKELKMGRYSFSDYSVCEIEHLPSLEVIEMGDLNERCYNYYCASLELKSDCERMK
;
A
#
# COMPACT_ATOMS: atom_id res chain seq x y z
N MET A 1 -26.09 27.66 -13.74
CA MET A 1 -24.71 28.13 -13.99
C MET A 1 -23.84 27.69 -12.83
N GLU A 2 -23.02 26.65 -13.07
CA GLU A 2 -21.76 26.35 -12.37
C GLU A 2 -21.28 24.96 -12.81
N ARG A 3 -20.77 24.95 -14.01
CA ARG A 3 -19.83 23.92 -14.46
C ARG A 3 -18.54 24.69 -14.72
N ILE A 4 -17.56 24.58 -13.88
CA ILE A 4 -16.11 24.78 -14.13
C ILE A 4 -15.41 24.61 -12.76
N ARG A 5 -14.80 23.45 -12.51
CA ARG A 5 -13.63 23.26 -11.63
C ARG A 5 -13.22 21.80 -11.59
N ASN A 6 -12.78 21.27 -12.74
CA ASN A 6 -12.03 19.99 -12.76
C ASN A 6 -11.04 19.91 -13.93
N SER A 7 -10.67 21.03 -14.56
CA SER A 7 -9.71 21.02 -15.68
C SER A 7 -8.25 21.21 -15.27
N GLY A 8 -7.96 21.71 -14.06
CA GLY A 8 -6.59 22.03 -13.66
C GLY A 8 -5.70 20.81 -13.34
N ASN A 9 -6.27 19.73 -12.82
CA ASN A 9 -5.49 18.54 -12.45
C ASN A 9 -5.14 17.67 -13.67
N SER A 10 -5.96 17.65 -14.69
CA SER A 10 -5.73 16.84 -15.90
C SER A 10 -4.57 17.41 -16.74
N GLU A 11 -4.45 18.72 -16.85
CA GLU A 11 -3.35 19.36 -17.60
C GLU A 11 -2.00 19.22 -16.89
N ALA A 12 -1.98 19.33 -15.56
CA ALA A 12 -0.76 19.13 -14.78
C ALA A 12 -0.24 17.69 -14.86
N LEU A 13 -1.13 16.70 -14.84
CA LEU A 13 -0.79 15.29 -15.02
C LEU A 13 -0.32 14.98 -16.45
N LEU A 14 -0.95 15.58 -17.45
CA LEU A 14 -0.50 15.46 -18.84
C LEU A 14 0.86 16.10 -19.08
N ALA A 15 1.11 17.25 -18.47
CA ALA A 15 2.40 17.93 -18.54
C ALA A 15 3.51 17.13 -17.85
N LEU A 16 3.22 16.49 -16.71
CA LEU A 16 4.16 15.62 -16.01
C LEU A 16 4.47 14.35 -16.82
N ALA A 17 3.46 13.68 -17.36
CA ALA A 17 3.62 12.53 -18.23
C ALA A 17 4.45 12.85 -19.48
N LYS A 18 4.25 14.02 -20.09
CA LYS A 18 5.01 14.49 -21.24
C LYS A 18 6.47 14.77 -20.88
N ARG A 19 6.74 15.39 -19.72
CA ARG A 19 8.12 15.65 -19.23
C ARG A 19 8.87 14.34 -18.98
N ILE A 20 8.21 13.34 -18.40
CA ILE A 20 8.79 12.01 -18.18
C ILE A 20 9.12 11.33 -19.52
N SER A 21 8.21 11.38 -20.49
CA SER A 21 8.41 10.83 -21.83
C SER A 21 9.56 11.51 -22.58
N ASP A 22 9.65 12.83 -22.50
CA ASP A 22 10.71 13.61 -23.16
C ASP A 22 12.09 13.36 -22.53
N THR A 23 12.15 13.19 -21.20
CA THR A 23 13.38 12.83 -20.48
C THR A 23 13.86 11.43 -20.85
N MET A 24 12.96 10.50 -21.10
CA MET A 24 13.29 9.14 -21.54
C MET A 24 13.78 9.09 -22.99
N LYS A 25 13.20 9.89 -23.88
CA LYS A 25 13.65 10.00 -25.28
C LYS A 25 15.05 10.61 -25.40
N GLN A 26 15.41 11.55 -24.54
CA GLN A 26 16.76 12.13 -24.51
C GLN A 26 17.82 11.14 -23.99
N ARG A 27 17.45 10.19 -23.13
CA ARG A 27 18.39 9.14 -22.65
C ARG A 27 18.62 8.01 -23.64
N SER A 28 17.68 7.75 -24.56
CA SER A 28 17.81 6.69 -25.57
C SER A 28 18.64 7.10 -26.82
N SER A 29 19.00 8.37 -26.95
CA SER A 29 19.74 8.87 -28.10
C SER A 29 21.27 9.00 -27.90
N GLN A 30 21.78 8.55 -26.74
CA GLN A 30 23.24 8.49 -26.54
C GLN A 30 23.74 7.04 -26.70
N PRO A 31 24.68 6.78 -27.63
CA PRO A 31 25.28 5.46 -27.76
C PRO A 31 26.21 5.19 -26.56
N LEU A 32 25.89 4.18 -25.78
CA LEU A 32 26.77 3.63 -24.76
C LEU A 32 27.89 2.84 -25.43
N SER A 33 29.07 3.46 -25.60
CA SER A 33 30.28 2.71 -25.88
C SER A 33 30.78 2.08 -24.58
N MET A 34 30.51 0.80 -24.38
CA MET A 34 31.14 0.02 -23.33
C MET A 34 32.44 -0.58 -23.83
N ASN A 35 33.57 -0.01 -23.44
CA ASN A 35 34.84 -0.70 -23.43
C ASN A 35 34.96 -1.52 -22.15
N LEU A 36 34.73 -2.82 -22.25
CA LEU A 36 35.01 -3.79 -21.20
C LEU A 36 36.45 -4.23 -21.30
N SER A 37 37.33 -3.77 -20.40
CA SER A 37 38.60 -4.42 -20.08
C SER A 37 38.41 -5.39 -18.91
N PRO A 38 38.95 -6.59 -18.96
CA PRO A 38 38.89 -7.54 -17.89
C PRO A 38 39.97 -7.29 -16.82
N ASN A 39 39.64 -7.49 -15.58
CA ASN A 39 40.49 -7.50 -14.38
C ASN A 39 40.76 -6.16 -13.70
N THR A 40 39.97 -5.88 -12.68
CA THR A 40 40.54 -5.40 -11.39
C THR A 40 39.51 -5.61 -10.26
N VAL A 41 39.86 -6.50 -9.34
CA VAL A 41 39.29 -6.59 -8.01
C VAL A 41 39.81 -5.40 -7.22
N VAL A 42 38.95 -4.51 -6.74
CA VAL A 42 39.30 -3.56 -5.67
C VAL A 42 38.11 -3.42 -4.73
N ASP A 43 38.32 -4.07 -3.59
CA ASP A 43 37.62 -3.81 -2.34
C ASP A 43 37.94 -2.39 -1.86
N ARG A 44 36.92 -1.51 -1.70
CA ARG A 44 36.96 -0.40 -0.75
C ARG A 44 35.57 0.16 -0.51
N ALA A 45 35.11 -0.04 0.71
CA ALA A 45 33.97 0.61 1.29
C ALA A 45 34.15 2.15 1.32
N SER A 46 33.14 2.87 0.85
CA SER A 46 32.95 4.29 1.15
C SER A 46 31.49 4.53 1.55
N PRO A 47 31.25 5.29 2.65
CA PRO A 47 29.92 5.50 3.18
C PRO A 47 29.23 6.64 2.42
N GLY A 48 27.97 6.43 2.02
CA GLY A 48 27.09 7.52 1.61
C GLY A 48 26.46 7.45 0.23
N VAL A 49 26.01 6.27 -0.19
CA VAL A 49 25.08 6.19 -1.34
C VAL A 49 23.82 5.46 -0.89
N SER A 50 22.74 6.23 -0.78
CA SER A 50 21.40 5.72 -0.58
C SER A 50 21.10 4.66 -1.65
N ARG A 51 21.04 3.40 -1.24
CA ARG A 51 20.66 2.28 -2.11
C ARG A 51 19.19 2.45 -2.46
N MET A 52 18.90 2.92 -3.66
CA MET A 52 17.60 2.64 -4.28
C MET A 52 17.46 1.12 -4.35
N LYS A 53 16.57 0.56 -3.53
CA LYS A 53 16.20 -0.85 -3.62
C LYS A 53 15.36 -1.00 -4.90
N PHE A 54 16.00 -1.42 -5.98
CA PHE A 54 15.26 -2.03 -7.07
C PHE A 54 14.63 -3.31 -6.52
N PRO A 55 13.35 -3.60 -6.78
CA PRO A 55 12.80 -4.90 -6.44
C PRO A 55 13.63 -5.95 -7.16
N ILE A 56 14.29 -6.79 -6.38
CA ILE A 56 15.07 -7.91 -6.90
C ILE A 56 14.05 -8.85 -7.54
N LEU A 57 14.14 -9.00 -8.85
CA LEU A 57 13.48 -10.04 -9.62
C LEU A 57 13.95 -11.40 -9.09
N ARG A 58 13.28 -11.91 -8.05
CA ARG A 58 13.45 -13.28 -7.60
C ARG A 58 12.42 -14.14 -8.30
N ASN A 59 12.76 -14.57 -9.50
CA ASN A 59 12.31 -15.84 -10.09
C ASN A 59 13.18 -16.08 -11.31
N TYR A 60 14.42 -16.54 -11.08
CA TYR A 60 15.18 -17.23 -12.11
C TYR A 60 14.71 -18.69 -12.11
N SER A 61 13.75 -19.01 -12.95
CA SER A 61 13.69 -20.36 -13.49
C SER A 61 14.72 -20.43 -14.63
N SER A 62 15.44 -21.51 -14.71
CA SER A 62 16.61 -21.73 -15.56
C SER A 62 16.38 -21.70 -17.08
N ASP A 63 15.21 -21.29 -17.57
CA ASP A 63 14.80 -21.49 -18.95
C ASP A 63 14.20 -20.26 -19.67
N GLY A 64 14.45 -19.01 -19.21
CA GLY A 64 13.85 -17.89 -19.91
C GLY A 64 14.57 -16.56 -19.76
N TYR A 65 15.36 -16.19 -20.77
CA TYR A 65 15.66 -14.80 -21.04
C TYR A 65 14.37 -14.14 -21.54
N TYR A 66 13.70 -13.36 -20.69
CA TYR A 66 12.67 -12.46 -21.19
C TYR A 66 13.31 -11.48 -22.17
N SER A 67 12.76 -11.35 -23.35
CA SER A 67 13.23 -10.35 -24.30
C SER A 67 13.01 -8.95 -23.71
N LEU A 68 13.85 -8.00 -24.06
CA LEU A 68 13.65 -6.59 -23.67
C LEU A 68 12.24 -6.10 -24.01
N GLN A 69 11.65 -6.61 -25.08
CA GLN A 69 10.30 -6.28 -25.51
C GLN A 69 9.23 -6.79 -24.51
N GLU A 70 9.39 -8.01 -24.00
CA GLU A 70 8.46 -8.55 -22.99
C GLU A 70 8.55 -7.78 -21.66
N ILE A 71 9.77 -7.42 -21.22
CA ILE A 71 9.97 -6.59 -20.03
C ILE A 71 9.34 -5.21 -20.19
N MET A 72 9.48 -4.60 -21.36
CA MET A 72 8.89 -3.29 -21.65
C MET A 72 7.36 -3.37 -21.72
N ALA A 73 6.82 -4.38 -22.38
CA ALA A 73 5.37 -4.58 -22.48
C ALA A 73 4.73 -4.82 -21.10
N GLU A 74 5.38 -5.62 -20.24
CA GLU A 74 4.91 -5.85 -18.87
C GLU A 74 4.95 -4.57 -18.02
N ARG A 75 5.99 -3.74 -18.23
CA ARG A 75 6.11 -2.44 -17.56
C ARG A 75 5.02 -1.47 -18.01
N GLU A 76 4.79 -1.35 -19.30
CA GLU A 76 3.73 -0.50 -19.86
C GLU A 76 2.35 -0.94 -19.37
N LYS A 77 2.10 -2.25 -19.30
CA LYS A 77 0.88 -2.81 -18.74
C LYS A 77 0.68 -2.43 -17.29
N ARG A 78 1.72 -2.56 -16.45
CA ARG A 78 1.67 -2.17 -15.02
C ARG A 78 1.44 -0.67 -14.85
N GLU A 79 2.07 0.15 -15.67
CA GLU A 79 1.86 1.61 -15.65
C GLU A 79 0.42 1.97 -16.04
N ALA A 80 -0.14 1.31 -17.05
CA ALA A 80 -1.54 1.50 -17.45
C ALA A 80 -2.53 1.07 -16.34
N GLU A 81 -2.27 -0.06 -15.69
CA GLU A 81 -3.08 -0.54 -14.56
C GLU A 81 -3.05 0.44 -13.38
N LEU A 82 -1.88 1.02 -13.08
CA LEU A 82 -1.75 2.03 -12.03
C LEU A 82 -2.52 3.30 -12.34
N VAL A 83 -2.47 3.77 -13.60
CA VAL A 83 -3.23 4.95 -14.05
C VAL A 83 -4.74 4.69 -13.94
N GLU A 84 -5.20 3.50 -14.31
CA GLU A 84 -6.60 3.13 -14.21
C GLU A 84 -7.08 3.03 -12.76
N ARG A 85 -6.26 2.50 -11.87
CA ARG A 85 -6.53 2.49 -10.41
C ARG A 85 -6.72 3.90 -9.87
N GLU A 86 -5.83 4.82 -10.19
CA GLU A 86 -5.94 6.20 -9.74
C GLU A 86 -7.17 6.93 -10.29
N ARG A 87 -7.67 6.57 -11.48
CA ARG A 87 -8.93 7.10 -12.04
C ARG A 87 -10.16 6.64 -11.26
N ASN A 88 -10.13 5.44 -10.74
CA ASN A 88 -11.25 4.82 -10.01
C ASN A 88 -11.14 5.00 -8.49
N LYS A 89 -10.27 5.92 -8.06
CA LYS A 89 -10.07 6.23 -6.66
C LYS A 89 -11.21 7.11 -6.12
N VAL A 90 -11.72 6.73 -4.97
CA VAL A 90 -12.66 7.54 -4.19
C VAL A 90 -11.96 8.05 -2.94
N GLU A 91 -11.97 9.38 -2.77
CA GLU A 91 -11.44 10.04 -1.59
C GLU A 91 -12.51 10.18 -0.53
N ILE A 92 -12.19 9.79 0.69
CA ILE A 92 -13.09 9.76 1.84
C ILE A 92 -12.62 10.77 2.87
N SER A 93 -13.48 11.71 3.22
CA SER A 93 -13.25 12.73 4.26
C SER A 93 -14.12 12.52 5.51
N SER A 94 -15.10 11.64 5.44
CA SER A 94 -15.99 11.30 6.55
C SER A 94 -16.59 9.90 6.41
N MET A 95 -17.11 9.35 7.49
CA MET A 95 -17.84 8.07 7.42
C MET A 95 -19.11 8.16 6.57
N LYS A 96 -19.67 9.37 6.40
CA LYS A 96 -20.80 9.58 5.48
C LYS A 96 -20.39 9.40 4.02
N ASP A 97 -19.21 9.84 3.65
CA ASP A 97 -18.67 9.65 2.29
C ASP A 97 -18.41 8.16 2.03
N LEU A 98 -17.82 7.47 3.01
CA LEU A 98 -17.61 6.03 2.92
C LEU A 98 -18.93 5.28 2.71
N LYS A 99 -19.99 5.64 3.46
CA LYS A 99 -21.32 5.02 3.30
C LYS A 99 -21.98 5.30 1.95
N LYS A 100 -21.65 6.43 1.30
CA LYS A 100 -22.19 6.82 -0.02
C LYS A 100 -21.37 6.28 -1.19
N ALA A 101 -20.13 5.84 -0.95
CA ALA A 101 -19.26 5.31 -1.99
C ALA A 101 -19.91 4.11 -2.68
N SER A 102 -19.73 4.01 -4.00
CA SER A 102 -20.25 2.91 -4.80
C SER A 102 -19.64 1.58 -4.39
N VAL A 103 -20.41 0.52 -4.41
CA VAL A 103 -19.93 -0.85 -4.18
C VAL A 103 -18.92 -1.30 -5.25
N GLU A 104 -18.94 -0.66 -6.42
CA GLU A 104 -18.00 -0.90 -7.52
C GLU A 104 -16.65 -0.21 -7.36
N THR A 105 -16.45 0.51 -6.24
CA THR A 105 -15.20 1.22 -5.98
C THR A 105 -14.04 0.25 -5.86
N ARG A 106 -12.96 0.54 -6.61
CA ARG A 106 -11.74 -0.27 -6.61
C ARG A 106 -10.66 0.25 -5.68
N VAL A 107 -10.59 1.55 -5.49
CA VAL A 107 -9.61 2.19 -4.60
C VAL A 107 -10.32 3.15 -3.68
N ILE A 108 -10.14 2.96 -2.38
CA ILE A 108 -10.58 3.89 -1.33
C ILE A 108 -9.35 4.52 -0.72
N GLU A 109 -9.30 5.85 -0.71
CA GLU A 109 -8.30 6.63 -0.01
C GLU A 109 -8.96 7.53 1.04
N VAL A 110 -8.69 7.27 2.31
CA VAL A 110 -9.15 8.10 3.43
C VAL A 110 -8.14 9.23 3.65
N LEU A 111 -8.62 10.46 3.60
CA LEU A 111 -7.80 11.66 3.75
C LEU A 111 -7.29 11.81 5.19
N PRO A 112 -6.18 12.54 5.42
CA PRO A 112 -5.59 12.68 6.75
C PRO A 112 -6.56 13.32 7.75
N ASN A 113 -6.48 12.90 9.01
CA ASN A 113 -7.29 13.42 10.13
C ASN A 113 -8.81 13.25 9.94
N CYS A 114 -9.23 12.24 9.19
CA CYS A 114 -10.63 12.00 8.84
C CYS A 114 -11.21 10.74 9.49
N CYS A 115 -12.55 10.62 9.44
CA CYS A 115 -13.31 9.48 9.95
C CYS A 115 -13.12 9.22 11.45
N ASN A 116 -13.02 10.28 12.24
CA ASN A 116 -12.83 10.25 13.69
C ASN A 116 -14.14 10.49 14.46
N GLU A 117 -15.29 10.27 13.83
CA GLU A 117 -16.60 10.41 14.45
C GLU A 117 -16.78 9.39 15.59
N VAL A 118 -17.29 9.87 16.74
CA VAL A 118 -17.44 9.06 17.96
C VAL A 118 -18.44 7.91 17.79
N GLU A 119 -19.44 8.14 16.94
CA GLU A 119 -20.53 7.19 16.68
C GLU A 119 -20.06 5.99 15.83
N THR A 120 -18.89 6.12 15.20
CA THR A 120 -18.38 5.06 14.33
C THR A 120 -17.43 4.15 15.09
N THR A 121 -17.95 3.03 15.56
CA THR A 121 -17.19 2.04 16.33
C THR A 121 -16.78 0.82 15.51
N VAL A 122 -17.39 0.60 14.35
CA VAL A 122 -17.11 -0.55 13.47
C VAL A 122 -16.81 -0.06 12.05
N LEU A 123 -15.73 -0.54 11.49
CA LEU A 123 -15.38 -0.42 10.08
C LEU A 123 -15.47 -1.79 9.42
N ASP A 124 -16.50 -1.97 8.61
CA ASP A 124 -16.72 -3.15 7.79
C ASP A 124 -16.74 -2.75 6.32
N LEU A 125 -15.78 -3.26 5.55
CA LEU A 125 -15.64 -2.97 4.12
C LEU A 125 -16.14 -4.11 3.22
N SER A 126 -16.75 -5.15 3.76
CA SER A 126 -17.19 -6.35 3.02
C SER A 126 -18.13 -6.07 1.86
N ARG A 127 -18.87 -4.94 1.91
CA ARG A 127 -19.75 -4.52 0.81
C ARG A 127 -19.01 -4.11 -0.46
N PHE A 128 -17.74 -3.76 -0.37
CA PHE A 128 -16.93 -3.33 -1.51
C PHE A 128 -16.25 -4.54 -2.18
N VAL A 129 -17.04 -5.36 -2.83
CA VAL A 129 -16.60 -6.64 -3.40
C VAL A 129 -15.52 -6.51 -4.47
N ASN A 130 -15.41 -5.34 -5.11
CA ASN A 130 -14.42 -5.05 -6.14
C ASN A 130 -13.22 -4.24 -5.62
N LEU A 131 -13.12 -4.01 -4.29
CA LEU A 131 -12.06 -3.20 -3.70
C LEU A 131 -10.71 -3.90 -3.86
N GLN A 132 -9.78 -3.23 -4.54
CA GLN A 132 -8.43 -3.70 -4.79
C GLN A 132 -7.41 -3.07 -3.85
N GLU A 133 -7.66 -1.82 -3.44
CA GLU A 133 -6.75 -1.10 -2.57
C GLU A 133 -7.49 -0.25 -1.53
N PHE A 134 -7.09 -0.40 -0.27
CA PHE A 134 -7.55 0.41 0.84
C PHE A 134 -6.39 1.20 1.41
N ARG A 135 -6.43 2.53 1.25
CA ARG A 135 -5.42 3.46 1.75
C ARG A 135 -6.02 4.33 2.83
N VAL A 136 -5.36 4.40 3.96
CA VAL A 136 -5.70 5.28 5.07
C VAL A 136 -4.52 6.20 5.33
N ARG A 137 -4.75 7.52 5.24
CA ARG A 137 -3.73 8.52 5.60
C ARG A 137 -3.66 8.67 7.11
N ASP A 138 -2.73 9.49 7.59
CA ASP A 138 -2.41 9.63 9.01
C ASP A 138 -3.57 10.14 9.86
N ASN A 139 -3.62 9.72 11.13
CA ASN A 139 -4.54 10.18 12.17
C ASN A 139 -6.03 9.94 11.85
N CYS A 140 -6.38 8.78 11.33
CA CYS A 140 -7.74 8.42 10.96
C CYS A 140 -8.32 7.32 11.85
N PHE A 141 -9.66 7.26 11.91
CA PHE A 141 -10.41 6.20 12.58
C PHE A 141 -10.13 6.04 14.08
N GLU A 142 -9.86 7.12 14.79
CA GLU A 142 -9.51 7.11 16.21
C GLU A 142 -10.54 6.32 17.06
N ASN A 143 -11.83 6.46 16.75
CA ASN A 143 -12.93 5.88 17.53
C ASN A 143 -13.41 4.50 17.06
N VAL A 144 -12.81 3.95 15.99
CA VAL A 144 -13.17 2.61 15.51
C VAL A 144 -12.59 1.55 16.44
N ASN A 145 -13.45 0.69 16.96
CA ASN A 145 -13.09 -0.39 17.87
C ASN A 145 -12.93 -1.71 17.12
N GLU A 146 -13.68 -1.91 16.06
CA GLU A 146 -13.64 -3.16 15.30
C GLU A 146 -13.40 -2.88 13.82
N VAL A 147 -12.36 -3.49 13.28
CA VAL A 147 -12.03 -3.41 11.85
C VAL A 147 -12.15 -4.79 11.23
N LYS A 148 -12.99 -4.89 10.20
CA LYS A 148 -13.25 -6.14 9.46
C LYS A 148 -12.88 -6.00 8.00
N LEU A 149 -11.84 -6.72 7.60
CA LEU A 149 -11.44 -6.94 6.22
C LEU A 149 -11.50 -8.45 5.97
N ILE A 150 -12.72 -8.96 5.72
CA ILE A 150 -12.99 -10.39 5.66
C ILE A 150 -13.63 -10.75 4.33
N GLY A 151 -13.10 -11.77 3.66
CA GLY A 151 -13.65 -12.30 2.41
C GLY A 151 -13.54 -11.33 1.23
N MET A 152 -12.58 -10.40 1.29
CA MET A 152 -12.38 -9.39 0.25
C MET A 152 -11.44 -9.92 -0.84
N ASN A 153 -11.97 -10.76 -1.74
CA ASN A 153 -11.17 -11.55 -2.67
C ASN A 153 -10.44 -10.73 -3.74
N GLU A 154 -10.89 -9.51 -4.03
CA GLU A 154 -10.21 -8.61 -4.97
C GLU A 154 -9.19 -7.69 -4.28
N LEU A 155 -9.13 -7.67 -2.95
CA LEU A 155 -8.23 -6.80 -2.19
C LEU A 155 -6.78 -7.25 -2.37
N GLU A 156 -5.95 -6.39 -2.92
CA GLU A 156 -4.53 -6.64 -3.18
C GLU A 156 -3.60 -5.90 -2.22
N ARG A 157 -4.02 -4.73 -1.74
CA ARG A 157 -3.19 -3.86 -0.90
C ARG A 157 -3.98 -3.18 0.21
N VAL A 158 -3.40 -3.19 1.40
CA VAL A 158 -3.86 -2.41 2.56
C VAL A 158 -2.69 -1.55 3.04
N VAL A 159 -2.86 -0.23 3.00
CA VAL A 159 -1.84 0.73 3.43
C VAL A 159 -2.45 1.67 4.44
N ILE A 160 -1.96 1.63 5.65
CA ILE A 160 -2.45 2.41 6.79
C ILE A 160 -1.33 3.34 7.24
N GLY A 161 -1.63 4.63 7.34
CA GLY A 161 -0.71 5.66 7.79
C GLY A 161 -0.39 5.59 9.28
N MET A 162 0.24 6.63 9.80
CA MET A 162 0.60 6.72 11.22
C MET A 162 -0.60 7.13 12.08
N ASN A 163 -0.60 6.68 13.34
CA ASN A 163 -1.61 7.05 14.33
C ASN A 163 -3.05 6.74 13.92
N CYS A 164 -3.28 5.72 13.12
CA CYS A 164 -4.61 5.31 12.72
C CYS A 164 -5.17 4.25 13.68
N PHE A 165 -6.49 4.25 13.82
CA PHE A 165 -7.17 3.26 14.68
C PHE A 165 -6.64 3.26 16.12
N THR A 166 -6.33 4.41 16.69
CA THR A 166 -5.79 4.50 18.05
C THR A 166 -6.24 5.77 18.75
N LYS A 167 -6.66 5.63 20.01
CA LYS A 167 -6.93 6.75 20.95
C LYS A 167 -5.71 7.06 21.80
N GLN A 168 -4.92 6.04 22.11
CA GLN A 168 -3.82 6.14 23.07
C GLN A 168 -2.53 5.59 22.48
N LYS A 169 -1.64 6.48 22.13
CA LYS A 169 -0.41 6.15 21.39
C LYS A 169 0.66 5.41 22.22
N ASN A 170 0.68 5.59 23.54
CA ASN A 170 1.78 5.14 24.40
C ASN A 170 1.31 4.59 25.77
N SER A 171 0.03 4.39 25.98
CA SER A 171 -0.43 3.84 27.24
C SER A 171 -0.41 2.32 27.13
N GLY A 172 0.19 1.64 28.07
CA GLY A 172 0.10 0.19 28.18
C GLY A 172 -1.33 -0.34 28.47
N ASN A 173 -2.35 0.44 28.17
CA ASN A 173 -3.75 0.09 28.31
C ASN A 173 -4.27 -0.36 26.96
N ASN A 174 -4.46 -1.66 26.79
CA ASN A 174 -5.26 -2.21 25.73
C ASN A 174 -6.74 -1.99 26.05
N ASP A 175 -7.51 -1.68 25.03
CA ASP A 175 -8.97 -1.72 25.13
C ASP A 175 -9.44 -3.12 24.71
N PRO A 176 -10.03 -3.92 25.61
CA PRO A 176 -10.44 -5.28 25.30
C PRO A 176 -11.51 -5.38 24.20
N ASN A 177 -12.12 -4.26 23.84
CA ASN A 177 -13.13 -4.18 22.79
C ASN A 177 -12.57 -3.75 21.44
N ARG A 178 -11.24 -3.58 21.30
CA ARG A 178 -10.63 -3.15 20.05
C ARG A 178 -9.96 -4.30 19.32
N HIS A 179 -10.54 -4.66 18.18
CA HIS A 179 -10.18 -5.86 17.41
C HIS A 179 -9.93 -5.52 15.94
N PHE A 180 -8.88 -6.12 15.37
CA PHE A 180 -8.59 -6.08 13.94
C PHE A 180 -8.64 -7.48 13.35
N TYR A 181 -9.44 -7.65 12.32
CA TYR A 181 -9.60 -8.90 11.58
C TYR A 181 -9.28 -8.70 10.12
N LEU A 182 -8.31 -9.46 9.62
CA LEU A 182 -7.92 -9.52 8.22
C LEU A 182 -7.88 -10.99 7.80
N LYS A 183 -8.94 -11.46 7.15
CA LYS A 183 -9.14 -12.88 6.91
C LYS A 183 -9.70 -13.14 5.52
N ASP A 184 -9.35 -14.31 4.97
CA ASP A 184 -9.94 -14.85 3.74
C ASP A 184 -9.85 -13.86 2.56
N CYS A 185 -8.72 -13.17 2.43
CA CYS A 185 -8.45 -12.23 1.33
C CYS A 185 -7.44 -12.88 0.36
N GLU A 186 -7.95 -13.61 -0.63
CA GLU A 186 -7.16 -14.50 -1.48
C GLU A 186 -6.07 -13.79 -2.30
N ARG A 187 -6.30 -12.52 -2.69
CA ARG A 187 -5.38 -11.76 -3.55
C ARG A 187 -4.52 -10.75 -2.79
N LEU A 188 -4.65 -10.66 -1.48
CA LEU A 188 -3.90 -9.69 -0.69
C LEU A 188 -2.40 -10.01 -0.72
N LYS A 189 -1.62 -9.06 -1.23
CA LYS A 189 -0.15 -9.16 -1.38
C LYS A 189 0.59 -8.32 -0.36
N GLU A 190 0.03 -7.19 0.02
CA GLU A 190 0.73 -6.19 0.80
C GLU A 190 -0.13 -5.62 1.92
N LEU A 191 0.39 -5.70 3.15
CA LEU A 191 -0.16 -5.05 4.35
C LEU A 191 0.89 -4.13 4.94
N LYS A 192 0.64 -2.81 4.91
CA LYS A 192 1.51 -1.80 5.51
C LYS A 192 0.80 -0.99 6.55
N MET A 193 1.45 -0.74 7.68
CA MET A 193 0.93 0.05 8.79
C MET A 193 2.00 1.01 9.30
N GLY A 194 1.66 2.28 9.38
CA GLY A 194 2.52 3.30 9.97
C GLY A 194 2.59 3.18 11.49
N ARG A 195 3.53 3.89 12.10
CA ARG A 195 3.77 3.89 13.54
C ARG A 195 2.51 4.24 14.35
N TYR A 196 2.39 3.66 15.52
CA TYR A 196 1.32 3.86 16.50
C TYR A 196 -0.07 3.42 16.02
N SER A 197 -0.23 2.92 14.82
CA SER A 197 -1.52 2.41 14.36
C SER A 197 -1.87 1.14 15.12
N PHE A 198 -3.12 1.05 15.58
CA PHE A 198 -3.63 -0.03 16.42
C PHE A 198 -2.91 -0.22 17.76
N SER A 199 -2.29 0.81 18.33
CA SER A 199 -1.46 0.67 19.52
C SER A 199 -2.23 0.26 20.78
N ASP A 200 -3.52 0.55 20.85
CA ASP A 200 -4.43 0.22 21.95
C ASP A 200 -5.43 -0.92 21.62
N TYR A 201 -5.20 -1.64 20.51
CA TYR A 201 -5.98 -2.83 20.19
C TYR A 201 -5.51 -4.02 21.01
N SER A 202 -6.47 -4.89 21.37
CA SER A 202 -6.23 -6.10 22.16
C SER A 202 -6.10 -7.37 21.32
N VAL A 203 -6.69 -7.37 20.13
CA VAL A 203 -6.70 -8.53 19.22
C VAL A 203 -6.30 -8.09 17.81
N CYS A 204 -5.38 -8.83 17.21
CA CYS A 204 -5.03 -8.76 15.82
C CYS A 204 -4.99 -10.17 15.23
N GLU A 205 -5.93 -10.48 14.37
CA GLU A 205 -6.02 -11.78 13.71
C GLU A 205 -5.84 -11.63 12.21
N ILE A 206 -4.80 -12.29 11.69
CA ILE A 206 -4.43 -12.29 10.27
C ILE A 206 -4.38 -13.76 9.83
N GLU A 207 -5.36 -14.17 9.04
CA GLU A 207 -5.55 -15.58 8.70
C GLU A 207 -5.97 -15.77 7.23
N HIS A 208 -5.58 -16.91 6.64
CA HIS A 208 -5.97 -17.34 5.28
C HIS A 208 -5.71 -16.28 4.19
N LEU A 209 -4.45 -15.86 4.08
CA LEU A 209 -3.98 -14.89 3.09
C LEU A 209 -2.93 -15.56 2.16
N PRO A 210 -3.34 -16.42 1.23
CA PRO A 210 -2.41 -17.26 0.46
C PRO A 210 -1.47 -16.50 -0.47
N SER A 211 -1.82 -15.26 -0.84
CA SER A 211 -1.01 -14.40 -1.72
C SER A 211 -0.16 -13.37 -0.98
N LEU A 212 -0.19 -13.34 0.36
CA LEU A 212 0.47 -12.31 1.16
C LEU A 212 2.00 -12.43 1.05
N GLU A 213 2.63 -11.39 0.53
CA GLU A 213 4.08 -11.33 0.31
C GLU A 213 4.79 -10.40 1.29
N VAL A 214 4.11 -9.34 1.72
CA VAL A 214 4.71 -8.27 2.54
C VAL A 214 3.80 -7.89 3.69
N ILE A 215 4.36 -7.97 4.91
CA ILE A 215 3.82 -7.30 6.10
C ILE A 215 4.87 -6.30 6.55
N GLU A 216 4.51 -5.02 6.60
CA GLU A 216 5.38 -3.94 7.07
C GLU A 216 4.67 -3.17 8.16
N MET A 217 5.28 -3.11 9.35
CA MET A 217 4.74 -2.42 10.52
C MET A 217 5.73 -1.38 11.02
N GLY A 218 5.30 -0.13 11.04
CA GLY A 218 6.07 0.98 11.57
C GLY A 218 7.31 1.35 10.74
N ASP A 219 8.32 1.90 11.43
CA ASP A 219 9.60 2.29 10.86
C ASP A 219 10.73 1.52 11.59
N LEU A 220 11.64 0.93 10.83
CA LEU A 220 12.74 0.12 11.36
C LEU A 220 13.70 0.91 12.27
N ASN A 221 13.71 2.23 12.19
CA ASN A 221 14.63 3.11 12.91
C ASN A 221 14.04 3.69 14.20
N GLU A 222 12.75 3.46 14.49
CA GLU A 222 12.07 4.05 15.63
C GLU A 222 11.12 3.05 16.31
N ARG A 223 10.75 3.34 17.56
CA ARG A 223 9.76 2.56 18.30
C ARG A 223 8.39 2.72 17.63
N CYS A 224 7.79 1.61 17.23
CA CYS A 224 6.60 1.63 16.38
C CYS A 224 5.29 1.51 17.14
N TYR A 225 5.27 0.79 18.25
CA TYR A 225 4.13 0.57 19.15
C TYR A 225 2.84 0.07 18.45
N ASN A 226 2.94 -0.47 17.24
CA ASN A 226 1.80 -1.16 16.62
C ASN A 226 1.43 -2.38 17.46
N TYR A 227 0.15 -2.54 17.76
CA TYR A 227 -0.35 -3.65 18.57
C TYR A 227 0.44 -3.87 19.89
N TYR A 228 0.84 -2.80 20.55
CA TYR A 228 1.74 -2.84 21.72
C TYR A 228 1.26 -3.76 22.84
N CYS A 229 -0.06 -3.87 23.01
CA CYS A 229 -0.69 -4.71 24.03
C CYS A 229 -1.53 -5.84 23.43
N ALA A 230 -1.50 -6.04 22.12
CA ALA A 230 -2.36 -7.03 21.47
C ALA A 230 -1.80 -8.44 21.53
N SER A 231 -2.71 -9.40 21.51
CA SER A 231 -2.40 -10.75 21.04
C SER A 231 -2.35 -10.72 19.50
N LEU A 232 -1.19 -11.00 18.92
CA LEU A 232 -1.04 -11.14 17.48
C LEU A 232 -1.17 -12.62 17.12
N GLU A 233 -2.17 -12.96 16.35
CA GLU A 233 -2.31 -14.29 15.75
C GLU A 233 -2.12 -14.19 14.24
N LEU A 234 -1.07 -14.80 13.74
CA LEU A 234 -0.73 -14.87 12.33
C LEU A 234 -0.77 -16.33 11.88
N LYS A 235 -1.76 -16.68 11.08
CA LYS A 235 -1.88 -18.01 10.46
C LYS A 235 -1.80 -17.86 8.96
N SER A 236 -0.80 -18.47 8.34
CA SER A 236 -0.61 -18.42 6.91
C SER A 236 -0.50 -19.80 6.32
N ASP A 237 -1.29 -20.04 5.29
CA ASP A 237 -1.19 -21.22 4.43
C ASP A 237 -0.25 -20.93 3.23
N CYS A 238 0.42 -19.78 3.21
CA CYS A 238 1.32 -19.39 2.14
C CYS A 238 2.69 -20.04 2.30
N GLU A 239 3.03 -20.99 1.42
CA GLU A 239 4.35 -21.63 1.37
C GLU A 239 5.51 -20.65 1.10
N ARG A 240 5.21 -19.43 0.67
CA ARG A 240 6.20 -18.38 0.33
C ARG A 240 6.55 -17.47 1.50
N MET A 241 5.79 -17.47 2.58
CA MET A 241 6.15 -16.74 3.80
C MET A 241 7.31 -17.48 4.49
N LYS A 242 8.50 -16.91 4.34
CA LYS A 242 9.72 -17.38 5.00
C LYS A 242 10.15 -16.38 6.07
#